data_00153e6437c862c61acc43e697f4b502
#
_entry.id   00153e6437c862c61acc43e697f4b502
#
_cell.length_a   1.000
_cell.length_b   1.000
_cell.length_c   1.000
_cell.angle_alpha   90.00
_cell.angle_beta   90.00
_cell.angle_gamma   90.00
#
_symmetry.space_group_name_H-M   'P 1'
#
loop_
_entity.id
_entity.type
_entity.pdbx_description
1 polymer ?
#
loop_
_entity_poly.entity_id
_entity_poly.type
_entity_poly.pdbx_seq_one_letter_code
_entity_poly.pdbx_strand_id
1 'polypeptide(L)'
;MKRFALFVVCLLGLLGTTAARAGELRAGADVTDITPLPAHYPISTAGSMAAVFLDDTEERIHCRTLMLGDARTLVSFTLVDSCLIPRELADSARRLASAKTGIPAAHFTIAATHTHSAPTATPAFQSNPSLAYQIYLAEKIADSIAAAFARLEPAEAGWAVGENRDQVFNRRWFVTEPYNNPFGESGDEVRMNPGYDKGGGKVSKPAGSVDPAIPLLAVRSSQDGKKPIGLLANYALHYVGGPPRTAAGKAQLSGDYFDRFANIMGAMVAPGREDYVAILSNGTSGDINNVNYAAPAPGKKYEAGEKMIEVAQSVADSAFAAYTTIQYKADLPVAVLTRDLDLGVRKPDATELARAHKIMSSPEQLINGNLNLAEAIYARETLQMREYPDTVTVSLHAYRIGDLCLLTTPCETFVEIGLELKKLSPFGTTMVIELANGYNGYLPTPQQHGWGGYETWRAKSSYLETEASVKMVAVFRDLFGGLRGQ
;
A
#
# COMPACT_ATOMS: atom_id res chain seq x y z
N MET A 1 23.42 49.66 60.96
CA MET A 1 22.84 49.58 59.60
C MET A 1 23.70 48.61 58.78
N LYS A 2 23.30 47.32 58.69
CA LYS A 2 24.02 46.29 57.95
C LYS A 2 23.29 46.05 56.65
N ARG A 3 23.96 46.27 55.49
CA ARG A 3 23.43 46.02 54.15
C ARG A 3 23.69 44.54 53.81
N PHE A 4 22.61 43.77 53.58
CA PHE A 4 22.66 42.44 53.02
C PHE A 4 22.69 42.57 51.48
N ALA A 5 23.71 42.04 50.85
CA ALA A 5 23.78 41.90 49.39
C ALA A 5 23.26 40.51 49.05
N LEU A 6 22.19 40.47 48.24
CA LEU A 6 21.59 39.24 47.70
C LEU A 6 22.30 38.88 46.37
N PHE A 7 23.04 37.77 46.39
CA PHE A 7 23.63 37.23 45.17
C PHE A 7 22.60 36.31 44.48
N VAL A 8 22.06 36.72 43.34
CA VAL A 8 21.27 35.88 42.46
C VAL A 8 22.24 35.15 41.55
N VAL A 9 22.39 33.83 41.75
CA VAL A 9 23.12 32.96 40.81
C VAL A 9 22.16 32.54 39.74
N CYS A 10 22.25 33.12 38.55
CA CYS A 10 21.58 32.62 37.32
C CYS A 10 22.32 31.36 36.83
N LEU A 11 21.73 30.21 37.05
CA LEU A 11 22.14 28.95 36.40
C LEU A 11 21.61 29.02 34.92
N LEU A 12 22.45 29.43 34.00
CA LEU A 12 22.23 29.26 32.56
C LEU A 12 22.46 27.80 32.23
N GLY A 13 21.37 27.03 32.16
CA GLY A 13 21.39 25.69 31.59
C GLY A 13 21.75 25.77 30.12
N LEU A 14 22.97 25.43 29.75
CA LEU A 14 23.37 25.18 28.37
C LEU A 14 22.61 23.93 27.88
N LEU A 15 21.46 24.13 27.28
CA LEU A 15 20.88 23.16 26.35
C LEU A 15 21.82 23.14 25.11
N GLY A 16 22.76 22.22 25.13
CA GLY A 16 23.62 21.94 23.99
C GLY A 16 22.76 21.39 22.85
N THR A 17 22.27 22.26 21.99
CA THR A 17 21.81 21.86 20.67
C THR A 17 23.07 21.37 19.90
N THR A 18 23.28 20.05 19.85
CA THR A 18 24.27 19.49 18.93
C THR A 18 23.82 19.86 17.52
N ALA A 19 24.47 20.82 16.91
CA ALA A 19 24.30 21.14 15.49
C ALA A 19 24.58 19.86 14.71
N ALA A 20 23.55 19.31 14.01
CA ALA A 20 23.71 18.13 13.17
C ALA A 20 24.81 18.39 12.15
N ARG A 21 25.82 17.55 12.10
CA ARG A 21 26.84 17.57 11.04
C ARG A 21 26.14 17.30 9.71
N ALA A 22 26.44 18.09 8.67
CA ALA A 22 25.98 17.79 7.31
C ALA A 22 26.42 16.37 6.93
N GLY A 23 25.46 15.45 6.69
CA GLY A 23 25.71 14.04 6.40
C GLY A 23 25.32 13.06 7.51
N GLU A 24 25.07 13.51 8.74
CA GLU A 24 24.64 12.61 9.83
C GLU A 24 23.16 12.22 9.64
N LEU A 25 22.92 10.90 9.48
CA LEU A 25 21.58 10.36 9.32
C LEU A 25 20.81 10.49 10.64
N ARG A 26 19.55 10.86 10.53
CA ARG A 26 18.57 10.85 11.63
C ARG A 26 17.37 10.01 11.24
N ALA A 27 16.74 9.34 12.21
CA ALA A 27 15.53 8.58 11.99
C ALA A 27 14.60 8.67 13.20
N GLY A 28 13.32 8.49 12.93
CA GLY A 28 12.26 8.40 13.93
C GLY A 28 11.09 7.60 13.38
N ALA A 29 10.30 7.00 14.25
CA ALA A 29 9.18 6.17 13.85
C ALA A 29 7.98 6.38 14.78
N ASP A 30 6.78 6.10 14.26
CA ASP A 30 5.54 6.22 15.00
C ASP A 30 4.50 5.19 14.56
N VAL A 31 3.63 4.80 15.50
CA VAL A 31 2.39 4.05 15.27
C VAL A 31 1.23 4.83 15.83
N THR A 32 0.27 5.16 14.98
CA THR A 32 -0.94 5.90 15.38
C THR A 32 -2.19 5.05 15.12
N ASP A 33 -3.08 4.96 16.11
CA ASP A 33 -4.40 4.31 15.98
C ASP A 33 -5.32 5.15 15.08
N ILE A 34 -5.83 4.50 14.03
CA ILE A 34 -6.76 5.06 13.04
C ILE A 34 -8.12 4.37 13.08
N THR A 35 -8.39 3.60 14.11
CA THR A 35 -9.67 2.89 14.29
C THR A 35 -10.83 3.90 14.27
N PRO A 36 -11.91 3.60 13.53
CA PRO A 36 -13.09 4.48 13.49
C PRO A 36 -13.67 4.72 14.87
N LEU A 37 -14.06 5.96 15.13
CA LEU A 37 -14.84 6.31 16.30
C LEU A 37 -16.32 5.89 16.14
N PRO A 38 -17.08 5.66 17.21
CA PRO A 38 -18.51 5.30 17.12
C PRO A 38 -19.35 6.23 16.22
N ALA A 39 -19.01 7.52 16.18
CA ALA A 39 -19.69 8.50 15.34
C ALA A 39 -19.46 8.33 13.81
N HIS A 40 -18.49 7.50 13.41
CA HIS A 40 -18.21 7.24 11.99
C HIS A 40 -19.09 6.15 11.39
N TYR A 41 -19.73 5.32 12.22
CA TYR A 41 -20.59 4.22 11.76
C TYR A 41 -21.97 4.70 11.31
N PRO A 42 -22.61 4.02 10.32
CA PRO A 42 -22.15 2.79 9.68
C PRO A 42 -21.11 3.05 8.59
N ILE A 43 -20.10 2.18 8.50
CA ILE A 43 -19.04 2.23 7.48
C ILE A 43 -18.85 0.87 6.82
N SER A 44 -18.45 0.87 5.55
CA SER A 44 -18.16 -0.35 4.78
C SER A 44 -16.68 -0.48 4.45
N THR A 45 -16.24 -1.71 4.17
CA THR A 45 -14.90 -1.98 3.63
C THR A 45 -14.86 -1.75 2.12
N ALA A 46 -13.66 -1.60 1.55
CA ALA A 46 -13.39 -1.76 0.13
C ALA A 46 -12.88 -3.20 -0.17
N GLY A 47 -12.65 -3.51 -1.46
CA GLY A 47 -12.08 -4.79 -1.91
C GLY A 47 -13.13 -5.85 -2.30
N SER A 48 -14.42 -5.59 -2.12
CA SER A 48 -15.51 -6.44 -2.60
C SER A 48 -16.42 -5.68 -3.57
N MET A 49 -17.05 -6.41 -4.50
CA MET A 49 -18.08 -5.82 -5.37
C MET A 49 -19.34 -5.44 -4.60
N ALA A 50 -19.66 -6.11 -3.49
CA ALA A 50 -20.74 -5.76 -2.59
C ALA A 50 -20.23 -4.93 -1.42
N ALA A 51 -21.07 -4.03 -0.90
CA ALA A 51 -20.74 -3.32 0.34
C ALA A 51 -20.76 -4.30 1.51
N VAL A 52 -19.65 -4.40 2.25
CA VAL A 52 -19.54 -5.17 3.48
C VAL A 52 -19.42 -4.19 4.63
N PHE A 53 -20.47 -4.10 5.45
CA PHE A 53 -20.48 -3.18 6.59
C PHE A 53 -19.74 -3.79 7.77
N LEU A 54 -18.92 -2.96 8.40
CA LEU A 54 -18.17 -3.29 9.59
C LEU A 54 -19.04 -3.10 10.84
N ASP A 55 -18.82 -3.96 11.80
CA ASP A 55 -19.31 -3.79 13.16
C ASP A 55 -18.21 -3.16 14.05
N ASP A 56 -18.58 -2.55 15.18
CA ASP A 56 -17.63 -2.11 16.18
C ASP A 56 -16.91 -3.34 16.76
N THR A 57 -15.58 -3.31 16.78
CA THR A 57 -14.76 -4.46 17.17
C THR A 57 -13.66 -4.06 18.10
N GLU A 58 -13.09 -5.04 18.82
CA GLU A 58 -11.94 -4.83 19.70
C GLU A 58 -10.62 -4.71 18.93
N GLU A 59 -10.54 -5.19 17.68
CA GLU A 59 -9.34 -5.05 16.86
C GLU A 59 -9.10 -3.60 16.47
N ARG A 60 -7.82 -3.20 16.48
CA ARG A 60 -7.35 -1.88 16.11
C ARG A 60 -6.66 -1.91 14.76
N ILE A 61 -6.77 -0.82 14.04
CA ILE A 61 -6.05 -0.58 12.78
C ILE A 61 -5.18 0.67 12.93
N HIS A 62 -4.06 0.69 12.22
CA HIS A 62 -3.01 1.66 12.46
C HIS A 62 -2.53 2.33 11.17
N CYS A 63 -1.95 3.52 11.31
CA CYS A 63 -0.94 3.98 10.38
C CYS A 63 0.43 3.94 11.06
N ARG A 64 1.45 3.53 10.30
CA ARG A 64 2.82 3.36 10.76
C ARG A 64 3.75 4.20 9.90
N THR A 65 4.53 5.04 10.55
CA THR A 65 5.46 5.97 9.88
C THR A 65 6.89 5.64 10.24
N LEU A 66 7.74 5.53 9.22
CA LEU A 66 9.19 5.57 9.33
C LEU A 66 9.69 6.83 8.63
N MET A 67 10.41 7.68 9.35
CA MET A 67 11.04 8.89 8.85
C MET A 67 12.54 8.76 8.98
N LEU A 68 13.29 9.17 7.93
CA LEU A 68 14.75 9.20 7.96
C LEU A 68 15.28 10.25 6.98
N GLY A 69 16.53 10.63 7.17
CA GLY A 69 17.24 11.55 6.29
C GLY A 69 18.37 12.26 6.99
N ASP A 70 18.99 13.19 6.28
CA ASP A 70 20.05 14.06 6.80
C ASP A 70 19.49 15.48 7.07
N ALA A 71 20.37 16.43 7.38
CA ALA A 71 20.00 17.83 7.61
C ALA A 71 19.43 18.52 6.37
N ARG A 72 19.60 17.97 5.16
CA ARG A 72 19.15 18.55 3.89
C ARG A 72 17.85 17.93 3.41
N THR A 73 17.72 16.62 3.56
CA THR A 73 16.60 15.86 3.00
C THR A 73 16.09 14.88 4.04
N LEU A 74 14.88 15.14 4.55
CA LEU A 74 14.10 14.20 5.35
C LEU A 74 12.98 13.64 4.50
N VAL A 75 12.76 12.34 4.56
CA VAL A 75 11.68 11.63 3.86
C VAL A 75 10.92 10.73 4.83
N SER A 76 9.64 10.47 4.57
CA SER A 76 8.87 9.51 5.36
C SER A 76 8.09 8.53 4.49
N PHE A 77 7.92 7.34 5.03
CA PHE A 77 7.09 6.27 4.49
C PHE A 77 6.02 5.95 5.54
N THR A 78 4.77 6.26 5.22
CA THR A 78 3.62 6.04 6.09
C THR A 78 2.70 5.00 5.45
N LEU A 79 2.59 3.83 6.06
CA LEU A 79 1.71 2.76 5.65
C LEU A 79 0.45 2.79 6.52
N VAL A 80 -0.70 2.76 5.85
CA VAL A 80 -2.02 2.93 6.45
C VAL A 80 -2.82 1.65 6.28
N ASP A 81 -3.35 1.09 7.36
CA ASP A 81 -4.26 -0.04 7.31
C ASP A 81 -5.58 0.39 6.65
N SER A 82 -5.57 0.41 5.35
CA SER A 82 -6.67 0.74 4.45
C SER A 82 -6.53 -0.07 3.17
N CYS A 83 -7.64 -0.34 2.49
CA CYS A 83 -7.58 -0.97 1.19
C CYS A 83 -6.99 -0.01 0.14
N LEU A 84 -7.49 1.22 0.11
CA LEU A 84 -7.19 2.22 -0.91
C LEU A 84 -7.16 3.61 -0.26
N ILE A 85 -6.24 4.48 -0.72
CA ILE A 85 -6.19 5.88 -0.29
C ILE A 85 -6.24 6.77 -1.55
N PRO A 86 -7.30 7.59 -1.73
CA PRO A 86 -7.38 8.47 -2.89
C PRO A 86 -6.38 9.62 -2.79
N ARG A 87 -5.99 10.20 -3.94
CA ARG A 87 -5.02 11.28 -4.04
C ARG A 87 -5.39 12.47 -3.15
N GLU A 88 -6.65 12.87 -3.13
CA GLU A 88 -7.14 14.03 -2.38
C GLU A 88 -6.91 13.87 -0.86
N LEU A 89 -7.13 12.66 -0.34
CA LEU A 89 -6.87 12.35 1.07
C LEU A 89 -5.37 12.34 1.36
N ALA A 90 -4.57 11.69 0.51
CA ALA A 90 -3.11 11.66 0.65
C ALA A 90 -2.52 13.09 0.58
N ASP A 91 -2.98 13.92 -0.35
CA ASP A 91 -2.55 15.31 -0.48
C ASP A 91 -2.96 16.16 0.73
N SER A 92 -4.16 15.92 1.28
CA SER A 92 -4.60 16.59 2.50
C SER A 92 -3.72 16.25 3.70
N ALA A 93 -3.46 14.95 3.91
CA ALA A 93 -2.57 14.49 4.98
C ALA A 93 -1.14 15.02 4.82
N ARG A 94 -0.58 15.02 3.60
CA ARG A 94 0.75 15.58 3.30
C ARG A 94 0.83 17.07 3.57
N ARG A 95 -0.19 17.85 3.21
CA ARG A 95 -0.24 19.31 3.53
C ARG A 95 -0.29 19.56 5.03
N LEU A 96 -1.12 18.81 5.76
CA LEU A 96 -1.21 18.89 7.22
C LEU A 96 0.13 18.53 7.89
N ALA A 97 0.76 17.44 7.44
CA ALA A 97 2.07 17.02 7.94
C ALA A 97 3.16 18.06 7.64
N SER A 98 3.16 18.63 6.44
CA SER A 98 4.09 19.72 6.05
C SER A 98 3.92 20.95 6.95
N ALA A 99 2.68 21.33 7.25
CA ALA A 99 2.41 22.45 8.16
C ALA A 99 2.90 22.19 9.59
N LYS A 100 2.86 20.92 10.06
CA LYS A 100 3.33 20.53 11.41
C LYS A 100 4.84 20.39 11.51
N THR A 101 5.53 20.00 10.43
CA THR A 101 6.95 19.61 10.45
C THR A 101 7.88 20.59 9.74
N GLY A 102 7.35 21.43 8.84
CA GLY A 102 8.15 22.27 7.94
C GLY A 102 8.79 21.50 6.77
N ILE A 103 8.61 20.17 6.67
CA ILE A 103 9.16 19.35 5.59
C ILE A 103 8.26 19.50 4.35
N PRO A 104 8.83 19.59 3.12
CA PRO A 104 8.02 19.66 1.90
C PRO A 104 7.07 18.46 1.76
N ALA A 105 5.81 18.72 1.40
CA ALA A 105 4.78 17.68 1.25
C ALA A 105 5.18 16.56 0.27
N ALA A 106 5.98 16.89 -0.75
CA ALA A 106 6.51 15.92 -1.73
C ALA A 106 7.50 14.89 -1.14
N HIS A 107 8.01 15.12 0.08
CA HIS A 107 8.92 14.20 0.77
C HIS A 107 8.19 13.10 1.54
N PHE A 108 6.87 13.15 1.63
CA PHE A 108 6.07 12.17 2.34
C PHE A 108 5.43 11.17 1.38
N THR A 109 5.68 9.88 1.59
CA THR A 109 4.91 8.79 0.97
C THR A 109 3.80 8.36 1.93
N ILE A 110 2.58 8.28 1.41
CA ILE A 110 1.43 7.70 2.09
C ILE A 110 0.91 6.57 1.20
N ALA A 111 0.93 5.33 1.71
CA ALA A 111 0.49 4.16 0.96
C ALA A 111 -0.50 3.32 1.78
N ALA A 112 -1.42 2.65 1.10
CA ALA A 112 -2.31 1.68 1.72
C ALA A 112 -1.60 0.33 1.88
N THR A 113 -1.91 -0.42 2.95
CA THR A 113 -1.51 -1.82 3.09
C THR A 113 -2.33 -2.74 2.18
N HIS A 114 -3.46 -2.28 1.68
CA HIS A 114 -4.44 -3.03 0.91
C HIS A 114 -5.24 -4.06 1.72
N THR A 115 -5.35 -3.88 3.03
CA THR A 115 -6.28 -4.71 3.80
C THR A 115 -7.72 -4.51 3.32
N HIS A 116 -8.43 -5.60 3.05
CA HIS A 116 -9.86 -5.57 2.70
C HIS A 116 -10.77 -5.54 3.93
N SER A 117 -10.19 -5.35 5.11
CA SER A 117 -10.88 -5.40 6.40
C SER A 117 -10.82 -4.06 7.17
N ALA A 118 -10.61 -2.95 6.45
CA ALA A 118 -10.60 -1.60 6.99
C ALA A 118 -11.67 -0.73 6.30
N PRO A 119 -12.07 0.41 6.89
CA PRO A 119 -13.03 1.32 6.26
C PRO A 119 -12.58 1.78 4.88
N THR A 120 -13.50 1.81 3.93
CA THR A 120 -13.19 2.39 2.63
C THR A 120 -12.91 3.88 2.74
N ALA A 121 -11.81 4.33 2.15
CA ALA A 121 -11.44 5.75 2.07
C ALA A 121 -11.76 6.38 0.71
N THR A 122 -12.21 5.57 -0.28
CA THR A 122 -12.61 6.01 -1.61
C THR A 122 -13.81 5.19 -2.10
N PRO A 123 -14.66 5.71 -3.00
CA PRO A 123 -15.72 4.91 -3.62
C PRO A 123 -15.12 3.71 -4.38
N ALA A 124 -15.55 2.49 -4.03
CA ALA A 124 -15.11 1.26 -4.67
C ALA A 124 -16.33 0.34 -4.89
N PHE A 125 -16.70 0.10 -6.14
CA PHE A 125 -17.93 -0.61 -6.49
C PHE A 125 -19.15 -0.10 -5.70
N GLN A 126 -19.72 -0.90 -4.79
CA GLN A 126 -20.89 -0.53 -4.00
C GLN A 126 -20.55 0.07 -2.63
N SER A 127 -19.29 0.12 -2.25
CA SER A 127 -18.83 0.73 -1.00
C SER A 127 -18.56 2.23 -1.18
N ASN A 128 -19.04 3.04 -0.22
CA ASN A 128 -18.84 4.48 -0.21
C ASN A 128 -18.14 4.91 1.08
N PRO A 129 -17.19 5.87 1.01
CA PRO A 129 -16.49 6.35 2.18
C PRO A 129 -17.39 7.23 3.06
N SER A 130 -17.11 7.27 4.36
CA SER A 130 -17.62 8.28 5.27
C SER A 130 -16.71 9.51 5.21
N LEU A 131 -17.25 10.68 4.87
CA LEU A 131 -16.49 11.93 4.84
C LEU A 131 -15.88 12.25 6.21
N ALA A 132 -16.61 11.99 7.30
CA ALA A 132 -16.12 12.20 8.65
C ALA A 132 -14.88 11.32 8.94
N TYR A 133 -14.91 10.05 8.49
CA TYR A 133 -13.75 9.17 8.63
C TYR A 133 -12.59 9.59 7.72
N GLN A 134 -12.83 10.06 6.50
CA GLN A 134 -11.76 10.55 5.63
C GLN A 134 -11.02 11.75 6.23
N ILE A 135 -11.74 12.71 6.84
CA ILE A 135 -11.14 13.87 7.53
C ILE A 135 -10.31 13.39 8.72
N TYR A 136 -10.88 12.55 9.57
CA TYR A 136 -10.20 11.96 10.72
C TYR A 136 -8.94 11.20 10.30
N LEU A 137 -9.02 10.38 9.24
CA LEU A 137 -7.89 9.61 8.74
C LEU A 137 -6.75 10.50 8.24
N ALA A 138 -7.06 11.57 7.51
CA ALA A 138 -6.04 12.50 7.03
C ALA A 138 -5.32 13.21 8.18
N GLU A 139 -6.04 13.60 9.24
CA GLU A 139 -5.46 14.19 10.45
C GLU A 139 -4.56 13.19 11.19
N LYS A 140 -5.01 11.94 11.38
CA LYS A 140 -4.25 10.89 12.04
C LYS A 140 -2.96 10.52 11.30
N ILE A 141 -3.01 10.46 9.97
CA ILE A 141 -1.80 10.25 9.15
C ILE A 141 -0.80 11.40 9.37
N ALA A 142 -1.29 12.64 9.36
CA ALA A 142 -0.43 13.80 9.59
C ALA A 142 0.13 13.83 11.02
N ASP A 143 -0.63 13.39 12.01
CA ASP A 143 -0.19 13.25 13.40
C ASP A 143 0.93 12.22 13.54
N SER A 144 0.80 11.06 12.89
CA SER A 144 1.84 10.03 12.88
C SER A 144 3.14 10.52 12.25
N ILE A 145 3.07 11.25 11.13
CA ILE A 145 4.25 11.87 10.49
C ILE A 145 4.90 12.89 11.43
N ALA A 146 4.11 13.73 12.09
CA ALA A 146 4.62 14.72 13.05
C ALA A 146 5.22 14.07 14.31
N ALA A 147 4.64 12.97 14.78
CA ALA A 147 5.17 12.22 15.91
C ALA A 147 6.50 11.53 15.57
N ALA A 148 6.62 10.92 14.38
CA ALA A 148 7.88 10.37 13.90
C ALA A 148 8.95 11.47 13.75
N PHE A 149 8.57 12.66 13.27
CA PHE A 149 9.47 13.82 13.20
C PHE A 149 9.96 14.27 14.58
N ALA A 150 9.08 14.33 15.57
CA ALA A 150 9.44 14.71 16.94
C ALA A 150 10.39 13.71 17.63
N ARG A 151 10.43 12.46 17.15
CA ARG A 151 11.31 11.38 17.66
C ARG A 151 12.60 11.22 16.88
N LEU A 152 12.93 12.14 15.95
CA LEU A 152 14.17 12.07 15.18
C LEU A 152 15.40 12.11 16.09
N GLU A 153 16.21 11.04 16.03
CA GLU A 153 17.49 10.93 16.71
C GLU A 153 18.62 10.55 15.75
N PRO A 154 19.91 10.74 16.10
CA PRO A 154 21.02 10.27 15.29
C PRO A 154 20.92 8.76 15.03
N ALA A 155 21.06 8.36 13.77
CA ALA A 155 20.74 7.01 13.34
C ALA A 155 21.74 6.41 12.36
N GLU A 156 21.65 5.10 12.19
CA GLU A 156 22.28 4.33 11.13
C GLU A 156 21.18 3.61 10.35
N ALA A 157 21.33 3.50 9.06
CA ALA A 157 20.43 2.72 8.21
C ALA A 157 21.19 1.64 7.43
N GLY A 158 20.47 0.59 7.09
CA GLY A 158 20.97 -0.49 6.27
C GLY A 158 19.82 -1.27 5.64
N TRP A 159 20.13 -2.09 4.66
CA TRP A 159 19.15 -2.87 3.93
C TRP A 159 19.66 -4.27 3.61
N ALA A 160 18.71 -5.17 3.38
CA ALA A 160 18.95 -6.53 2.92
C ALA A 160 17.74 -6.99 2.07
N VAL A 161 17.87 -8.13 1.42
CA VAL A 161 16.77 -8.73 0.65
C VAL A 161 16.59 -10.17 1.12
N GLY A 162 15.40 -10.45 1.67
CA GLY A 162 14.93 -11.80 1.94
C GLY A 162 14.14 -12.36 0.74
N GLU A 163 13.70 -13.58 0.86
CA GLU A 163 12.88 -14.25 -0.16
C GLU A 163 11.85 -15.18 0.48
N ASN A 164 10.59 -15.12 0.01
CA ASN A 164 9.55 -16.08 0.36
C ASN A 164 8.74 -16.44 -0.88
N ARG A 165 8.90 -17.69 -1.37
CA ARG A 165 8.18 -18.20 -2.55
C ARG A 165 6.87 -18.90 -2.20
N ASP A 166 6.64 -19.16 -0.93
CA ASP A 166 5.54 -20.04 -0.49
C ASP A 166 4.20 -19.33 -0.41
N GLN A 167 4.22 -17.97 -0.46
CA GLN A 167 3.02 -17.16 -0.26
C GLN A 167 2.63 -16.30 -1.47
N VAL A 168 3.34 -16.39 -2.59
CA VAL A 168 3.07 -15.58 -3.79
C VAL A 168 2.81 -16.43 -5.02
N PHE A 169 1.63 -16.25 -5.61
CA PHE A 169 1.19 -16.97 -6.81
C PHE A 169 0.47 -16.00 -7.74
N ASN A 170 0.73 -16.12 -9.05
CA ASN A 170 -0.03 -15.35 -10.03
C ASN A 170 -1.48 -15.86 -10.05
N ARG A 171 -2.44 -14.96 -9.84
CA ARG A 171 -3.86 -15.30 -9.74
C ARG A 171 -4.59 -15.31 -11.08
N ARG A 172 -3.95 -14.82 -12.15
CA ARG A 172 -4.48 -14.79 -13.51
C ARG A 172 -4.06 -16.05 -14.26
N TRP A 173 -5.01 -16.73 -14.89
CA TRP A 173 -4.77 -18.01 -15.55
C TRP A 173 -5.37 -18.01 -16.95
N PHE A 174 -4.61 -18.51 -17.93
CA PHE A 174 -5.10 -18.70 -19.28
C PHE A 174 -6.24 -19.69 -19.31
N VAL A 175 -7.36 -19.31 -19.95
CA VAL A 175 -8.53 -20.17 -20.15
C VAL A 175 -8.33 -21.10 -21.33
N THR A 176 -8.97 -22.27 -21.29
CA THR A 176 -8.98 -23.26 -22.39
C THR A 176 -10.20 -23.07 -23.30
N GLU A 177 -11.23 -22.37 -22.81
CA GLU A 177 -12.45 -22.03 -23.52
C GLU A 177 -12.82 -20.57 -23.26
N PRO A 178 -13.27 -19.82 -24.27
CA PRO A 178 -13.74 -18.46 -24.09
C PRO A 178 -14.88 -18.38 -23.07
N TYR A 179 -14.94 -17.31 -22.28
CA TYR A 179 -16.05 -17.04 -21.38
C TYR A 179 -16.55 -15.61 -21.58
N ASN A 180 -17.79 -15.35 -21.21
CA ASN A 180 -18.36 -14.01 -21.32
C ASN A 180 -17.89 -13.13 -20.17
N ASN A 181 -17.38 -11.93 -20.53
CA ASN A 181 -17.09 -10.87 -19.59
C ASN A 181 -18.39 -10.11 -19.19
N PRO A 182 -18.34 -9.20 -18.20
CA PRO A 182 -19.51 -8.44 -17.78
C PRO A 182 -20.09 -7.50 -18.84
N PHE A 183 -19.38 -7.27 -19.94
CA PHE A 183 -19.84 -6.44 -21.05
C PHE A 183 -20.60 -7.26 -22.12
N GLY A 184 -20.75 -8.57 -21.92
CA GLY A 184 -21.40 -9.48 -22.84
C GLY A 184 -20.55 -9.86 -24.05
N GLU A 185 -19.25 -9.64 -23.95
CA GLU A 185 -18.26 -9.99 -24.99
C GLU A 185 -17.61 -11.33 -24.63
N SER A 186 -17.26 -12.09 -25.63
CA SER A 186 -16.44 -13.31 -25.50
C SER A 186 -15.09 -13.04 -26.15
N GLY A 187 -13.99 -13.20 -25.42
CA GLY A 187 -12.67 -12.95 -25.99
C GLY A 187 -11.58 -12.83 -24.94
N ASP A 188 -11.94 -12.76 -23.68
CA ASP A 188 -10.95 -12.78 -22.60
C ASP A 188 -10.22 -14.12 -22.58
N GLU A 189 -8.89 -14.06 -22.68
CA GLU A 189 -8.00 -15.23 -22.67
C GLU A 189 -7.59 -15.63 -21.27
N VAL A 190 -7.83 -14.76 -20.26
CA VAL A 190 -7.36 -14.91 -18.88
C VAL A 190 -8.50 -14.74 -17.89
N ARG A 191 -8.54 -15.62 -16.89
CA ARG A 191 -9.48 -15.57 -15.77
C ARG A 191 -8.73 -15.43 -14.44
N MET A 192 -9.19 -14.51 -13.59
CA MET A 192 -8.72 -14.35 -12.23
C MET A 192 -9.30 -15.42 -11.30
N ASN A 193 -8.51 -15.90 -10.34
CA ASN A 193 -8.92 -16.80 -9.26
C ASN A 193 -9.76 -18.00 -9.77
N PRO A 194 -9.19 -18.90 -10.58
CA PRO A 194 -9.95 -19.98 -11.23
C PRO A 194 -10.51 -21.04 -10.28
N GLY A 195 -10.03 -21.08 -9.02
CA GLY A 195 -10.34 -22.14 -8.05
C GLY A 195 -9.39 -23.33 -8.15
N TYR A 196 -9.36 -24.18 -7.11
CA TYR A 196 -8.49 -25.37 -7.05
C TYR A 196 -8.84 -26.46 -8.06
N ASP A 197 -10.07 -26.49 -8.53
CA ASP A 197 -10.52 -27.35 -9.63
C ASP A 197 -10.12 -26.81 -11.01
N LYS A 198 -9.32 -25.73 -11.03
CA LYS A 198 -8.94 -25.03 -12.26
C LYS A 198 -10.15 -24.61 -13.10
N GLY A 199 -11.22 -24.15 -12.42
CA GLY A 199 -12.47 -23.74 -13.07
C GLY A 199 -13.21 -24.89 -13.73
N GLY A 200 -13.12 -26.11 -13.17
CA GLY A 200 -13.64 -27.32 -13.79
C GLY A 200 -12.78 -27.81 -14.97
N GLY A 201 -11.45 -27.57 -14.93
CA GLY A 201 -10.52 -27.91 -16.00
C GLY A 201 -10.43 -26.85 -17.12
N LYS A 202 -11.07 -25.69 -16.94
CA LYS A 202 -11.16 -24.62 -17.97
C LYS A 202 -10.00 -23.64 -17.99
N VAL A 203 -8.94 -23.89 -17.22
CA VAL A 203 -7.70 -23.09 -17.26
C VAL A 203 -6.47 -23.98 -17.37
N SER A 204 -5.40 -23.45 -17.96
CA SER A 204 -4.20 -24.20 -18.29
C SER A 204 -2.99 -23.85 -17.41
N LYS A 205 -2.54 -22.59 -17.40
CA LYS A 205 -1.33 -22.14 -16.73
C LYS A 205 -1.48 -20.67 -16.25
N PRO A 206 -0.68 -20.24 -15.27
CA PRO A 206 -0.62 -18.82 -14.88
C PRO A 206 -0.24 -17.93 -16.07
N ALA A 207 -0.79 -16.72 -16.09
CA ALA A 207 -0.57 -15.71 -17.15
C ALA A 207 0.55 -14.71 -16.82
N GLY A 208 1.23 -14.87 -15.68
CA GLY A 208 2.33 -14.01 -15.26
C GLY A 208 3.29 -14.72 -14.30
N SER A 209 4.34 -14.00 -13.91
CA SER A 209 5.34 -14.43 -12.93
C SER A 209 4.94 -14.00 -11.50
N VAL A 210 5.87 -14.17 -10.56
CA VAL A 210 5.78 -13.69 -9.17
C VAL A 210 7.09 -13.00 -8.77
N ASP A 211 7.03 -12.15 -7.78
CA ASP A 211 8.20 -11.54 -7.15
C ASP A 211 8.28 -11.98 -5.68
N PRO A 212 9.12 -12.97 -5.33
CA PRO A 212 9.22 -13.49 -3.98
C PRO A 212 10.16 -12.67 -3.08
N ALA A 213 10.80 -11.63 -3.61
CA ALA A 213 11.78 -10.85 -2.87
C ALA A 213 11.10 -10.02 -1.75
N ILE A 214 11.80 -9.96 -0.60
CA ILE A 214 11.43 -9.13 0.55
C ILE A 214 12.58 -8.16 0.83
N PRO A 215 12.70 -7.05 0.07
CA PRO A 215 13.66 -6.01 0.41
C PRO A 215 13.26 -5.32 1.72
N LEU A 216 14.27 -5.04 2.56
CA LEU A 216 14.14 -4.45 3.89
C LEU A 216 15.00 -3.18 3.97
N LEU A 217 14.46 -2.13 4.58
CA LEU A 217 15.19 -0.97 5.08
C LEU A 217 15.05 -0.93 6.60
N ALA A 218 16.15 -1.04 7.34
CA ALA A 218 16.12 -0.95 8.79
C ALA A 218 16.92 0.27 9.27
N VAL A 219 16.44 0.87 10.35
CA VAL A 219 17.09 1.99 11.03
C VAL A 219 17.28 1.70 12.52
N ARG A 220 18.39 2.13 13.06
CA ARG A 220 18.71 2.02 14.49
C ARG A 220 19.39 3.29 15.00
N SER A 221 19.36 3.55 16.29
CA SER A 221 20.12 4.63 16.90
C SER A 221 21.62 4.45 16.61
N SER A 222 22.32 5.53 16.26
CA SER A 222 23.77 5.52 16.15
C SER A 222 24.44 5.65 17.52
N GLN A 223 23.69 6.01 18.54
CA GLN A 223 24.09 6.20 19.94
C GLN A 223 23.45 5.10 20.80
N ASP A 224 22.74 5.34 21.75
CA ASP A 224 21.90 4.53 22.68
C ASP A 224 21.99 2.99 22.45
N GLY A 225 23.20 2.42 22.57
CA GLY A 225 23.42 0.97 22.46
C GLY A 225 23.02 0.34 21.11
N LYS A 226 22.92 1.12 20.02
CA LYS A 226 22.45 0.67 18.71
C LYS A 226 21.00 0.17 18.71
N LYS A 227 20.18 0.78 19.51
CA LYS A 227 18.76 0.48 19.71
C LYS A 227 17.98 0.52 18.38
N PRO A 228 17.25 -0.54 17.98
CA PRO A 228 16.39 -0.51 16.80
C PRO A 228 15.31 0.57 16.91
N ILE A 229 15.11 1.34 15.83
CA ILE A 229 14.08 2.38 15.70
C ILE A 229 12.92 1.88 14.86
N GLY A 230 13.21 1.32 13.69
CA GLY A 230 12.16 0.81 12.81
C GLY A 230 12.67 0.04 11.61
N LEU A 231 11.72 -0.60 10.94
CA LEU A 231 11.93 -1.42 9.74
C LEU A 231 10.80 -1.14 8.75
N LEU A 232 11.15 -0.93 7.48
CA LEU A 232 10.23 -0.98 6.35
C LEU A 232 10.60 -2.20 5.50
N ALA A 233 9.68 -3.17 5.41
CA ALA A 233 9.73 -4.30 4.50
C ALA A 233 8.78 -4.08 3.32
N ASN A 234 9.05 -4.73 2.19
CA ASN A 234 8.20 -4.70 1.02
C ASN A 234 8.01 -6.12 0.49
N TYR A 235 6.76 -6.53 0.22
CA TYR A 235 6.47 -7.86 -0.29
C TYR A 235 5.33 -7.82 -1.30
N ALA A 236 5.50 -8.46 -2.46
CA ALA A 236 4.54 -8.42 -3.56
C ALA A 236 3.42 -9.44 -3.35
N LEU A 237 2.64 -9.27 -2.29
CA LEU A 237 1.48 -10.09 -1.97
C LEU A 237 0.28 -9.21 -1.67
N HIS A 238 -0.82 -9.47 -2.36
CA HIS A 238 -2.13 -8.87 -2.13
C HIS A 238 -2.62 -9.14 -0.69
N TYR A 239 -3.86 -8.82 -0.34
CA TYR A 239 -4.43 -9.15 0.97
C TYR A 239 -4.57 -10.68 1.17
N VAL A 240 -4.71 -11.10 2.44
CA VAL A 240 -4.90 -12.51 2.80
C VAL A 240 -6.27 -12.71 3.45
N GLY A 241 -7.26 -13.07 2.66
CA GLY A 241 -8.64 -13.26 3.10
C GLY A 241 -9.47 -11.97 3.02
N GLY A 242 -10.67 -12.00 3.59
CA GLY A 242 -11.55 -10.85 3.72
C GLY A 242 -11.74 -10.50 5.20
N PRO A 243 -12.69 -9.59 5.55
CA PRO A 243 -12.93 -9.25 6.94
C PRO A 243 -13.18 -10.49 7.78
N PRO A 244 -12.43 -10.66 8.90
CA PRO A 244 -12.76 -11.68 9.88
C PRO A 244 -14.22 -11.52 10.31
N ARG A 245 -14.86 -12.60 10.74
CA ARG A 245 -16.26 -12.55 11.14
C ARG A 245 -16.43 -13.03 12.56
N THR A 246 -17.30 -12.37 13.30
CA THR A 246 -17.75 -12.87 14.60
C THR A 246 -18.52 -14.19 14.45
N ALA A 247 -18.76 -14.90 15.54
CA ALA A 247 -19.63 -16.08 15.57
C ALA A 247 -21.06 -15.76 15.06
N ALA A 248 -21.51 -14.51 15.17
CA ALA A 248 -22.77 -14.02 14.63
C ALA A 248 -22.69 -13.64 13.14
N GLY A 249 -21.55 -13.84 12.46
CA GLY A 249 -21.33 -13.55 11.05
C GLY A 249 -21.06 -12.08 10.69
N LYS A 250 -20.89 -11.21 11.70
CA LYS A 250 -20.61 -9.78 11.47
C LYS A 250 -19.15 -9.55 11.09
N ALA A 251 -18.91 -8.67 10.10
CA ALA A 251 -17.58 -8.34 9.64
C ALA A 251 -16.82 -7.48 10.67
N GLN A 252 -15.54 -7.78 10.87
CA GLN A 252 -14.66 -7.13 11.83
C GLN A 252 -13.53 -6.37 11.13
N LEU A 253 -13.01 -5.33 11.80
CA LEU A 253 -11.78 -4.65 11.39
C LEU A 253 -10.59 -5.61 11.46
N SER A 254 -9.62 -5.42 10.58
CA SER A 254 -8.31 -6.07 10.69
C SER A 254 -7.27 -5.35 9.82
N GLY A 255 -6.05 -5.22 10.31
CA GLY A 255 -4.88 -4.84 9.51
C GLY A 255 -4.34 -5.96 8.62
N ASP A 256 -5.07 -7.11 8.51
CA ASP A 256 -4.68 -8.28 7.74
C ASP A 256 -3.30 -8.83 8.16
N TYR A 257 -2.62 -9.56 7.27
CA TYR A 257 -1.28 -10.10 7.55
C TYR A 257 -0.21 -9.01 7.70
N PHE A 258 -0.46 -7.78 7.24
CA PHE A 258 0.45 -6.64 7.38
C PHE A 258 0.62 -6.23 8.85
N ASP A 259 -0.49 -6.09 9.60
CA ASP A 259 -0.44 -5.81 11.04
C ASP A 259 0.18 -6.98 11.82
N ARG A 260 -0.19 -8.22 11.47
CA ARG A 260 0.38 -9.41 12.09
C ARG A 260 1.89 -9.51 11.87
N PHE A 261 2.37 -9.23 10.64
CA PHE A 261 3.80 -9.13 10.33
C PHE A 261 4.50 -8.09 11.20
N ALA A 262 3.92 -6.88 11.33
CA ALA A 262 4.50 -5.82 12.12
C ALA A 262 4.67 -6.23 13.60
N ASN A 263 3.66 -6.89 14.17
CA ASN A 263 3.70 -7.38 15.55
C ASN A 263 4.73 -8.51 15.75
N ILE A 264 4.81 -9.46 14.80
CA ILE A 264 5.78 -10.56 14.83
C ILE A 264 7.21 -10.03 14.70
N MET A 265 7.48 -9.14 13.74
CA MET A 265 8.80 -8.53 13.57
C MET A 265 9.19 -7.66 14.78
N GLY A 266 8.23 -6.96 15.39
CA GLY A 266 8.44 -6.23 16.65
C GLY A 266 8.92 -7.15 17.76
N ALA A 267 8.27 -8.28 17.95
CA ALA A 267 8.67 -9.27 18.95
C ALA A 267 10.04 -9.92 18.65
N MET A 268 10.40 -10.12 17.38
CA MET A 268 11.66 -10.74 16.98
C MET A 268 12.84 -9.76 17.08
N VAL A 269 12.67 -8.50 16.67
CA VAL A 269 13.76 -7.51 16.55
C VAL A 269 13.97 -6.74 17.86
N ALA A 270 12.87 -6.38 18.54
CA ALA A 270 12.88 -5.50 19.72
C ALA A 270 11.93 -6.00 20.81
N PRO A 271 12.17 -7.19 21.37
CA PRO A 271 11.26 -7.78 22.34
C PRO A 271 11.02 -6.86 23.55
N GLY A 272 9.75 -6.67 23.91
CA GLY A 272 9.33 -5.86 25.05
C GLY A 272 9.42 -4.34 24.82
N ARG A 273 9.61 -3.88 23.58
CA ARG A 273 9.68 -2.46 23.24
C ARG A 273 8.49 -2.01 22.38
N GLU A 274 7.74 -1.05 22.92
CA GLU A 274 6.57 -0.45 22.25
C GLU A 274 6.95 0.70 21.28
N ASP A 275 8.18 1.22 21.40
CA ASP A 275 8.67 2.33 20.59
C ASP A 275 9.38 1.89 19.30
N TYR A 276 9.51 0.58 19.04
CA TYR A 276 9.99 0.03 17.77
C TYR A 276 8.84 -0.14 16.78
N VAL A 277 9.07 0.25 15.53
CA VAL A 277 8.03 0.21 14.49
C VAL A 277 8.46 -0.67 13.33
N ALA A 278 7.80 -1.81 13.15
CA ALA A 278 7.91 -2.60 11.94
C ALA A 278 6.76 -2.27 10.98
N ILE A 279 7.07 -2.20 9.69
CA ILE A 279 6.15 -1.84 8.62
C ILE A 279 6.28 -2.87 7.50
N LEU A 280 5.16 -3.37 6.98
CA LEU A 280 5.12 -4.11 5.72
C LEU A 280 4.34 -3.29 4.69
N SER A 281 5.00 -2.91 3.61
CA SER A 281 4.37 -2.29 2.45
C SER A 281 4.02 -3.33 1.40
N ASN A 282 2.97 -3.07 0.63
CA ASN A 282 2.64 -3.89 -0.50
C ASN A 282 3.63 -3.61 -1.66
N GLY A 283 4.23 -4.67 -2.18
CA GLY A 283 4.97 -4.65 -3.44
C GLY A 283 4.00 -4.68 -4.62
N THR A 284 4.51 -4.78 -5.84
CA THR A 284 3.66 -4.87 -7.04
C THR A 284 2.92 -6.20 -7.06
N SER A 285 1.65 -6.19 -6.69
CA SER A 285 0.84 -7.38 -6.41
C SER A 285 -0.54 -7.38 -7.08
N GLY A 286 -0.80 -6.48 -8.04
CA GLY A 286 -2.11 -6.34 -8.68
C GLY A 286 -2.65 -7.63 -9.30
N ASP A 287 -1.79 -8.54 -9.70
CA ASP A 287 -2.11 -9.86 -10.27
C ASP A 287 -1.69 -11.05 -9.39
N ILE A 288 -1.37 -10.82 -8.11
CA ILE A 288 -0.83 -11.82 -7.18
C ILE A 288 -1.84 -12.12 -6.06
N ASN A 289 -1.82 -13.36 -5.56
CA ASN A 289 -2.45 -13.74 -4.29
C ASN A 289 -1.63 -14.85 -3.59
N ASN A 290 -2.12 -15.31 -2.41
CA ASN A 290 -1.49 -16.37 -1.62
C ASN A 290 -2.07 -17.77 -1.91
N VAL A 291 -2.82 -17.96 -3.00
CA VAL A 291 -3.49 -19.22 -3.32
C VAL A 291 -2.80 -19.89 -4.50
N ASN A 292 -2.20 -21.07 -4.25
CA ASN A 292 -1.60 -21.89 -5.30
C ASN A 292 -2.66 -22.73 -6.01
N TYR A 293 -3.26 -22.21 -7.06
CA TYR A 293 -4.25 -22.96 -7.87
C TYR A 293 -3.63 -24.10 -8.70
N ALA A 294 -2.29 -24.21 -8.79
CA ALA A 294 -1.63 -25.34 -9.42
C ALA A 294 -1.60 -26.57 -8.51
N ALA A 295 -1.66 -26.36 -7.19
CA ALA A 295 -1.69 -27.43 -6.19
C ALA A 295 -3.13 -27.96 -5.97
N PRO A 296 -3.28 -29.17 -5.40
CA PRO A 296 -4.56 -29.64 -4.86
C PRO A 296 -5.10 -28.68 -3.78
N ALA A 297 -6.40 -28.62 -3.62
CA ALA A 297 -7.01 -27.88 -2.52
C ALA A 297 -6.41 -28.31 -1.16
N PRO A 298 -6.10 -27.35 -0.26
CA PRO A 298 -5.58 -27.70 1.06
C PRO A 298 -6.60 -28.55 1.83
N GLY A 299 -6.13 -29.60 2.47
CA GLY A 299 -6.97 -30.43 3.33
C GLY A 299 -7.35 -29.74 4.65
N LYS A 300 -6.62 -28.70 5.05
CA LYS A 300 -6.87 -27.92 6.26
C LYS A 300 -7.95 -26.85 5.99
N LYS A 301 -8.93 -26.79 6.88
CA LYS A 301 -9.84 -25.64 6.99
C LYS A 301 -9.22 -24.64 7.96
N TYR A 302 -9.25 -23.37 7.57
CA TYR A 302 -8.75 -22.29 8.40
C TYR A 302 -9.88 -21.66 9.21
N GLU A 303 -9.61 -21.38 10.48
CA GLU A 303 -10.45 -20.51 11.28
C GLU A 303 -10.29 -19.05 10.83
N ALA A 304 -11.22 -18.18 11.25
CA ALA A 304 -11.18 -16.76 10.89
C ALA A 304 -9.85 -16.11 11.35
N GLY A 305 -9.11 -15.51 10.42
CA GLY A 305 -7.81 -14.88 10.67
C GLY A 305 -6.61 -15.84 10.77
N GLU A 306 -6.81 -17.15 10.89
CA GLU A 306 -5.71 -18.11 11.05
C GLU A 306 -4.73 -18.10 9.87
N LYS A 307 -5.25 -18.01 8.63
CA LYS A 307 -4.40 -17.92 7.44
C LYS A 307 -3.57 -16.63 7.39
N MET A 308 -4.10 -15.52 7.88
CA MET A 308 -3.37 -14.25 7.98
C MET A 308 -2.16 -14.39 8.90
N ILE A 309 -2.31 -15.08 10.05
CA ILE A 309 -1.21 -15.33 11.00
C ILE A 309 -0.16 -16.25 10.38
N GLU A 310 -0.56 -17.33 9.72
CA GLU A 310 0.35 -18.28 9.06
C GLU A 310 1.20 -17.58 7.98
N VAL A 311 0.56 -16.76 7.13
CA VAL A 311 1.25 -16.00 6.08
C VAL A 311 2.19 -14.96 6.70
N ALA A 312 1.71 -14.20 7.69
CA ALA A 312 2.51 -13.20 8.38
C ALA A 312 3.76 -13.81 9.03
N GLN A 313 3.62 -14.98 9.70
CA GLN A 313 4.76 -15.69 10.31
C GLN A 313 5.76 -16.13 9.25
N SER A 314 5.29 -16.76 8.16
CA SER A 314 6.14 -17.23 7.07
C SER A 314 6.96 -16.08 6.43
N VAL A 315 6.31 -14.93 6.20
CA VAL A 315 6.97 -13.74 5.63
C VAL A 315 7.92 -13.10 6.64
N ALA A 316 7.53 -13.04 7.93
CA ALA A 316 8.37 -12.48 9.00
C ALA A 316 9.62 -13.31 9.25
N ASP A 317 9.53 -14.65 9.21
CA ASP A 317 10.70 -15.54 9.36
C ASP A 317 11.74 -15.29 8.26
N SER A 318 11.27 -15.15 7.01
CA SER A 318 12.13 -14.84 5.86
C SER A 318 12.73 -13.44 5.95
N ALA A 319 11.92 -12.45 6.37
CA ALA A 319 12.38 -11.08 6.60
C ALA A 319 13.39 -10.99 7.73
N PHE A 320 13.18 -11.69 8.85
CA PHE A 320 14.10 -11.68 9.99
C PHE A 320 15.44 -12.34 9.65
N ALA A 321 15.45 -13.43 8.89
CA ALA A 321 16.68 -14.03 8.42
C ALA A 321 17.52 -13.03 7.62
N ALA A 322 16.91 -12.26 6.72
CA ALA A 322 17.59 -11.20 5.99
C ALA A 322 17.97 -10.02 6.90
N TYR A 323 17.12 -9.62 7.84
CA TYR A 323 17.41 -8.55 8.81
C TYR A 323 18.72 -8.78 9.57
N THR A 324 19.02 -10.01 9.96
CA THR A 324 20.26 -10.36 10.71
C THR A 324 21.53 -10.14 9.90
N THR A 325 21.44 -9.98 8.58
CA THR A 325 22.59 -9.76 7.68
C THR A 325 22.85 -8.29 7.37
N ILE A 326 21.98 -7.37 7.84
CA ILE A 326 22.05 -5.94 7.50
C ILE A 326 23.37 -5.32 7.99
N GLN A 327 24.02 -4.61 7.08
CA GLN A 327 25.19 -3.76 7.37
C GLN A 327 24.73 -2.30 7.47
N TYR A 328 24.86 -1.73 8.66
CA TYR A 328 24.39 -0.36 8.95
C TYR A 328 25.47 0.68 8.65
N LYS A 329 25.05 1.85 8.16
CA LYS A 329 25.91 3.01 7.87
C LYS A 329 25.25 4.27 8.42
N ALA A 330 26.05 5.15 9.01
CA ALA A 330 25.60 6.43 9.58
C ALA A 330 25.62 7.60 8.56
N ASP A 331 26.40 7.46 7.49
CA ASP A 331 26.59 8.47 6.46
C ASP A 331 26.09 7.91 5.12
N LEU A 332 24.88 8.26 4.76
CA LEU A 332 24.21 7.84 3.54
C LEU A 332 23.57 9.04 2.85
N PRO A 333 23.79 9.22 1.53
CA PRO A 333 23.05 10.23 0.78
C PRO A 333 21.56 9.86 0.77
N VAL A 334 20.71 10.86 1.05
CA VAL A 334 19.26 10.75 0.95
C VAL A 334 18.77 11.76 -0.06
N ALA A 335 17.99 11.30 -1.03
CA ALA A 335 17.42 12.15 -2.06
C ALA A 335 15.99 11.69 -2.40
N VAL A 336 15.18 12.61 -2.87
CA VAL A 336 13.84 12.36 -3.40
C VAL A 336 13.59 13.16 -4.66
N LEU A 337 13.03 12.52 -5.65
CA LEU A 337 12.53 13.16 -6.87
C LEU A 337 11.08 12.74 -7.08
N THR A 338 10.27 13.70 -7.51
CA THR A 338 8.85 13.47 -7.81
C THR A 338 8.53 13.94 -9.22
N ARG A 339 7.59 13.26 -9.87
CA ARG A 339 7.09 13.64 -11.18
C ARG A 339 5.59 13.37 -11.26
N ASP A 340 4.85 14.40 -11.60
CA ASP A 340 3.45 14.24 -12.01
C ASP A 340 3.38 13.83 -13.48
N LEU A 341 2.48 12.92 -13.81
CA LEU A 341 2.25 12.37 -15.15
C LEU A 341 0.76 12.35 -15.45
N ASP A 342 0.37 12.95 -16.58
CA ASP A 342 -0.99 12.88 -17.07
C ASP A 342 -1.20 11.62 -17.89
N LEU A 343 -2.25 10.86 -17.56
CA LEU A 343 -2.63 9.60 -18.20
C LEU A 343 -4.07 9.69 -18.70
N GLY A 344 -4.32 9.10 -19.86
CA GLY A 344 -5.64 9.00 -20.44
C GLY A 344 -6.56 8.06 -19.62
N VAL A 345 -7.86 8.34 -19.71
CA VAL A 345 -8.93 7.53 -19.12
C VAL A 345 -9.70 6.81 -20.21
N ARG A 346 -9.88 5.49 -20.07
CA ARG A 346 -10.69 4.68 -20.99
C ARG A 346 -12.17 5.01 -20.78
N LYS A 347 -12.76 5.76 -21.70
CA LYS A 347 -14.16 6.18 -21.64
C LYS A 347 -15.08 5.17 -22.33
N PRO A 348 -16.32 4.97 -21.85
CA PRO A 348 -17.32 4.18 -22.55
C PRO A 348 -17.80 4.90 -23.83
N ASP A 349 -18.09 4.12 -24.87
CA ASP A 349 -18.73 4.62 -26.08
C ASP A 349 -20.27 4.68 -25.97
N ALA A 350 -20.94 5.16 -27.03
CA ALA A 350 -22.39 5.31 -27.03
C ALA A 350 -23.12 3.96 -26.96
N THR A 351 -22.58 2.90 -27.54
CA THR A 351 -23.15 1.56 -27.55
C THR A 351 -23.09 0.93 -26.17
N GLU A 352 -21.95 1.07 -25.50
CA GLU A 352 -21.74 0.59 -24.13
C GLU A 352 -22.66 1.32 -23.15
N LEU A 353 -22.81 2.65 -23.31
CA LEU A 353 -23.72 3.44 -22.49
C LEU A 353 -25.20 3.02 -22.69
N ALA A 354 -25.63 2.81 -23.94
CA ALA A 354 -26.99 2.35 -24.24
C ALA A 354 -27.27 0.97 -23.62
N ARG A 355 -26.31 0.03 -23.72
CA ARG A 355 -26.38 -1.29 -23.05
C ARG A 355 -26.47 -1.14 -21.53
N ALA A 356 -25.64 -0.32 -20.93
CA ALA A 356 -25.62 -0.10 -19.49
C ALA A 356 -26.95 0.49 -18.99
N HIS A 357 -27.53 1.47 -19.70
CA HIS A 357 -28.86 2.01 -19.39
C HIS A 357 -29.95 0.95 -19.45
N LYS A 358 -29.92 0.08 -20.48
CA LYS A 358 -30.90 -1.02 -20.62
C LYS A 358 -30.83 -1.97 -19.44
N ILE A 359 -29.63 -2.38 -19.01
CA ILE A 359 -29.43 -3.28 -17.86
C ILE A 359 -29.93 -2.63 -16.59
N MET A 360 -29.54 -1.38 -16.32
CA MET A 360 -29.91 -0.66 -15.09
C MET A 360 -31.39 -0.32 -14.99
N SER A 361 -32.16 -0.40 -16.10
CA SER A 361 -33.60 -0.24 -16.10
C SER A 361 -34.37 -1.46 -15.60
N SER A 362 -33.69 -2.61 -15.39
CA SER A 362 -34.32 -3.86 -14.96
C SER A 362 -34.37 -3.96 -13.44
N PRO A 363 -35.55 -4.02 -12.79
CA PRO A 363 -35.69 -4.03 -11.34
C PRO A 363 -35.12 -5.29 -10.67
N GLU A 364 -34.94 -6.36 -11.44
CA GLU A 364 -34.41 -7.67 -10.97
C GLU A 364 -32.92 -7.63 -10.57
N GLN A 365 -32.21 -6.53 -10.88
CA GLN A 365 -30.79 -6.38 -10.61
C GLN A 365 -30.46 -6.10 -9.13
N LEU A 366 -31.47 -5.83 -8.30
CA LEU A 366 -31.27 -5.48 -6.89
C LEU A 366 -31.69 -6.63 -5.97
N ILE A 367 -30.75 -7.07 -5.11
CA ILE A 367 -31.02 -7.91 -3.94
C ILE A 367 -30.63 -7.13 -2.70
N ASN A 368 -31.58 -6.91 -1.77
CA ASN A 368 -31.35 -6.18 -0.52
C ASN A 368 -30.69 -4.80 -0.74
N GLY A 369 -31.07 -4.10 -1.80
CA GLY A 369 -30.51 -2.79 -2.15
C GLY A 369 -29.15 -2.83 -2.84
N ASN A 370 -28.57 -4.00 -3.09
CA ASN A 370 -27.29 -4.17 -3.78
C ASN A 370 -27.48 -4.82 -5.16
N LEU A 371 -26.57 -4.50 -6.08
CA LEU A 371 -26.47 -5.20 -7.36
C LEU A 371 -25.84 -6.57 -7.13
N ASN A 372 -26.49 -7.64 -7.59
CA ASN A 372 -26.08 -9.02 -7.34
C ASN A 372 -25.38 -9.71 -8.52
N LEU A 373 -25.48 -9.14 -9.71
CA LEU A 373 -24.87 -9.68 -10.92
C LEU A 373 -23.69 -8.82 -11.35
N ALA A 374 -22.56 -9.45 -11.72
CA ALA A 374 -21.39 -8.74 -12.23
C ALA A 374 -21.73 -7.81 -13.42
N GLU A 375 -22.61 -8.26 -14.32
CA GLU A 375 -23.11 -7.48 -15.45
C GLU A 375 -23.78 -6.17 -15.01
N ALA A 376 -24.64 -6.20 -13.98
CA ALA A 376 -25.31 -5.02 -13.47
C ALA A 376 -24.34 -4.07 -12.74
N ILE A 377 -23.38 -4.62 -11.99
CA ILE A 377 -22.34 -3.84 -11.32
C ILE A 377 -21.51 -3.09 -12.36
N TYR A 378 -21.04 -3.78 -13.41
CA TYR A 378 -20.23 -3.16 -14.47
C TYR A 378 -21.06 -2.23 -15.38
N ALA A 379 -22.37 -2.46 -15.56
CA ALA A 379 -23.25 -1.50 -16.21
C ALA A 379 -23.32 -0.18 -15.43
N ARG A 380 -23.45 -0.25 -14.11
CA ARG A 380 -23.39 0.94 -13.25
C ARG A 380 -22.02 1.61 -13.31
N GLU A 381 -20.92 0.86 -13.25
CA GLU A 381 -19.56 1.41 -13.40
C GLU A 381 -19.40 2.10 -14.76
N THR A 382 -19.90 1.51 -15.85
CA THR A 382 -19.89 2.12 -17.19
C THR A 382 -20.59 3.49 -17.19
N LEU A 383 -21.76 3.61 -16.56
CA LEU A 383 -22.46 4.91 -16.47
C LEU A 383 -21.68 5.93 -15.64
N GLN A 384 -21.03 5.51 -14.57
CA GLN A 384 -20.21 6.40 -13.73
C GLN A 384 -18.91 6.82 -14.45
N MET A 385 -18.30 5.92 -15.21
CA MET A 385 -17.08 6.22 -15.98
C MET A 385 -17.31 7.27 -17.08
N ARG A 386 -18.52 7.50 -17.54
CA ARG A 386 -18.85 8.60 -18.45
C ARG A 386 -18.48 9.96 -17.83
N GLU A 387 -18.68 10.13 -16.53
CA GLU A 387 -18.46 11.39 -15.81
C GLU A 387 -16.97 11.60 -15.40
N TYR A 388 -16.12 10.60 -15.59
CA TYR A 388 -14.68 10.76 -15.31
C TYR A 388 -14.06 11.79 -16.28
N PRO A 389 -12.95 12.48 -15.88
CA PRO A 389 -12.20 13.34 -16.79
C PRO A 389 -11.58 12.50 -17.92
N ASP A 390 -11.16 13.14 -19.01
CA ASP A 390 -10.48 12.46 -20.11
C ASP A 390 -9.03 12.07 -19.76
N THR A 391 -8.46 12.79 -18.78
CA THR A 391 -7.11 12.53 -18.23
C THR A 391 -7.12 12.66 -16.72
N VAL A 392 -6.23 11.89 -16.06
CA VAL A 392 -5.94 12.01 -14.63
C VAL A 392 -4.44 12.20 -14.42
N THR A 393 -4.07 13.03 -13.44
CA THR A 393 -2.67 13.22 -13.07
C THR A 393 -2.30 12.26 -11.95
N VAL A 394 -1.26 11.45 -12.15
CA VAL A 394 -0.67 10.55 -11.15
C VAL A 394 0.66 11.11 -10.66
N SER A 395 0.99 10.88 -9.38
CA SER A 395 2.25 11.33 -8.79
C SER A 395 3.18 10.14 -8.55
N LEU A 396 4.36 10.18 -9.18
CA LEU A 396 5.39 9.15 -9.09
C LEU A 396 6.56 9.69 -8.27
N HIS A 397 6.95 8.97 -7.24
CA HIS A 397 8.07 9.35 -6.39
C HIS A 397 9.18 8.31 -6.49
N ALA A 398 10.43 8.78 -6.46
CA ALA A 398 11.62 7.95 -6.38
C ALA A 398 12.54 8.49 -5.30
N TYR A 399 13.01 7.61 -4.43
CA TYR A 399 13.86 7.91 -3.29
C TYR A 399 15.18 7.17 -3.42
N ARG A 400 16.25 7.82 -2.98
CA ARG A 400 17.57 7.22 -2.81
C ARG A 400 17.96 7.26 -1.33
N ILE A 401 18.39 6.14 -0.79
CA ILE A 401 18.99 6.02 0.55
C ILE A 401 20.26 5.19 0.37
N GLY A 402 21.41 5.87 0.17
CA GLY A 402 22.64 5.19 -0.21
C GLY A 402 22.52 4.50 -1.57
N ASP A 403 22.62 3.17 -1.59
CA ASP A 403 22.44 2.32 -2.78
C ASP A 403 21.11 1.56 -2.79
N LEU A 404 20.18 1.96 -1.93
CA LEU A 404 18.79 1.54 -1.93
C LEU A 404 17.93 2.57 -2.68
N CYS A 405 17.11 2.11 -3.61
CA CYS A 405 16.08 2.91 -4.28
C CYS A 405 14.69 2.45 -3.85
N LEU A 406 13.79 3.41 -3.58
CA LEU A 406 12.38 3.15 -3.36
C LEU A 406 11.57 3.91 -4.40
N LEU A 407 10.63 3.23 -5.04
CA LEU A 407 9.71 3.80 -6.03
C LEU A 407 8.28 3.68 -5.52
N THR A 408 7.40 4.59 -5.92
CA THR A 408 5.98 4.53 -5.53
C THR A 408 5.07 4.60 -6.74
N THR A 409 4.07 3.73 -6.81
CA THR A 409 3.03 3.74 -7.84
C THR A 409 1.64 3.90 -7.21
N PRO A 410 0.76 4.73 -7.77
CA PRO A 410 -0.58 4.98 -7.21
C PRO A 410 -1.64 4.02 -7.80
N CYS A 411 -1.30 2.76 -7.93
CA CYS A 411 -2.12 1.73 -8.59
C CYS A 411 -1.95 0.38 -7.91
N GLU A 412 -2.85 -0.55 -8.18
CA GLU A 412 -2.63 -1.99 -8.00
C GLU A 412 -1.78 -2.48 -9.18
N THR A 413 -0.48 -2.36 -9.03
CA THR A 413 0.51 -2.52 -10.11
C THR A 413 0.81 -4.00 -10.33
N PHE A 414 0.78 -4.44 -11.59
CA PHE A 414 1.14 -5.83 -11.93
C PHE A 414 2.61 -6.13 -11.63
N VAL A 415 2.87 -7.35 -11.20
CA VAL A 415 4.19 -7.80 -10.74
C VAL A 415 5.28 -7.63 -11.80
N GLU A 416 4.98 -7.85 -13.08
CA GLU A 416 5.94 -7.73 -14.17
C GLU A 416 6.49 -6.31 -14.34
N ILE A 417 5.69 -5.28 -14.01
CA ILE A 417 6.12 -3.88 -14.02
C ILE A 417 7.14 -3.64 -12.90
N GLY A 418 6.88 -4.17 -11.69
CA GLY A 418 7.83 -4.09 -10.58
C GLY A 418 9.14 -4.79 -10.88
N LEU A 419 9.09 -5.98 -11.48
CA LEU A 419 10.28 -6.73 -11.92
C LEU A 419 11.06 -5.98 -12.99
N GLU A 420 10.36 -5.33 -13.95
CA GLU A 420 11.01 -4.48 -14.95
C GLU A 420 11.70 -3.28 -14.31
N LEU A 421 11.05 -2.57 -13.39
CA LEU A 421 11.63 -1.44 -12.67
C LEU A 421 12.86 -1.84 -11.85
N LYS A 422 12.82 -2.98 -11.15
CA LYS A 422 13.98 -3.54 -10.44
C LYS A 422 15.14 -3.85 -11.38
N LYS A 423 14.84 -4.41 -12.56
CA LYS A 423 15.86 -4.72 -13.59
C LYS A 423 16.48 -3.45 -14.20
N LEU A 424 15.69 -2.40 -14.37
CA LEU A 424 16.14 -1.12 -14.97
C LEU A 424 16.88 -0.23 -13.97
N SER A 425 16.67 -0.46 -12.69
CA SER A 425 17.26 0.34 -11.63
C SER A 425 18.79 0.25 -11.65
N PRO A 426 19.49 1.40 -11.56
CA PRO A 426 20.94 1.43 -11.46
C PRO A 426 21.46 1.24 -10.02
N PHE A 427 20.56 1.02 -9.03
CA PHE A 427 20.87 0.84 -7.63
C PHE A 427 20.94 -0.64 -7.26
N GLY A 428 21.75 -1.00 -6.27
CA GLY A 428 21.97 -2.40 -5.85
C GLY A 428 20.71 -3.07 -5.31
N THR A 429 19.80 -2.30 -4.69
CA THR A 429 18.50 -2.79 -4.22
C THR A 429 17.40 -1.80 -4.59
N THR A 430 16.27 -2.32 -5.06
CA THR A 430 15.10 -1.49 -5.38
C THR A 430 13.83 -2.08 -4.77
N MET A 431 13.06 -1.24 -4.06
CA MET A 431 11.70 -1.50 -3.59
C MET A 431 10.72 -0.79 -4.50
N VAL A 432 9.56 -1.39 -4.78
CA VAL A 432 8.44 -0.71 -5.44
C VAL A 432 7.23 -0.82 -4.52
N ILE A 433 6.79 0.30 -3.96
CA ILE A 433 5.62 0.40 -3.09
C ILE A 433 4.43 0.80 -3.96
N GLU A 434 3.47 -0.09 -4.10
CA GLU A 434 2.23 0.20 -4.80
C GLU A 434 1.19 0.87 -3.88
N LEU A 435 0.06 1.31 -4.44
CA LEU A 435 -1.04 1.98 -3.72
C LEU A 435 -0.57 3.22 -2.92
N ALA A 436 0.42 3.92 -3.46
CA ALA A 436 1.09 5.01 -2.80
C ALA A 436 0.75 6.37 -3.43
N ASN A 437 0.45 7.35 -2.59
CA ASN A 437 0.17 8.74 -2.96
C ASN A 437 -1.08 8.95 -3.83
N GLY A 438 -1.97 7.95 -3.89
CA GLY A 438 -3.21 7.97 -4.65
C GLY A 438 -3.68 6.56 -5.01
N TYR A 439 -4.85 6.48 -5.67
CA TYR A 439 -5.40 5.26 -6.21
C TYR A 439 -6.00 5.49 -7.60
N ASN A 440 -5.52 4.75 -8.58
CA ASN A 440 -5.95 4.86 -9.97
C ASN A 440 -6.31 3.49 -10.59
N GLY A 441 -6.72 2.54 -9.76
CA GLY A 441 -7.11 1.20 -10.18
C GLY A 441 -5.92 0.30 -10.49
N TYR A 442 -6.21 -0.84 -11.13
CA TYR A 442 -5.19 -1.76 -11.62
C TYR A 442 -4.32 -1.12 -12.69
N LEU A 443 -3.05 -1.53 -12.70
CA LEU A 443 -2.06 -1.14 -13.72
C LEU A 443 -1.53 -2.40 -14.43
N PRO A 444 -2.26 -2.95 -15.41
CA PRO A 444 -1.77 -4.02 -16.25
C PRO A 444 -0.76 -3.50 -17.29
N THR A 445 0.04 -4.40 -17.87
CA THR A 445 0.78 -4.07 -19.10
C THR A 445 -0.14 -4.07 -20.33
N PRO A 446 0.27 -3.48 -21.46
CA PRO A 446 -0.48 -3.57 -22.73
C PRO A 446 -0.79 -5.01 -23.13
N GLN A 447 0.14 -5.94 -22.92
CA GLN A 447 -0.07 -7.36 -23.19
C GLN A 447 -1.18 -7.95 -22.32
N GLN A 448 -1.17 -7.65 -21.02
CA GLN A 448 -2.21 -8.12 -20.08
C GLN A 448 -3.58 -7.52 -20.39
N HIS A 449 -3.63 -6.27 -20.88
CA HIS A 449 -4.86 -5.67 -21.43
C HIS A 449 -5.38 -6.45 -22.64
N GLY A 450 -4.49 -6.88 -23.54
CA GLY A 450 -4.86 -7.68 -24.71
C GLY A 450 -5.45 -9.04 -24.36
N TRP A 451 -5.04 -9.66 -23.25
CA TRP A 451 -5.58 -10.93 -22.76
C TRP A 451 -6.90 -10.79 -22.00
N GLY A 452 -7.28 -9.57 -21.60
CA GLY A 452 -8.53 -9.34 -20.88
C GLY A 452 -8.51 -9.80 -19.43
N GLY A 453 -9.67 -10.09 -18.87
CA GLY A 453 -9.87 -10.53 -17.48
C GLY A 453 -10.16 -9.38 -16.51
N TYR A 454 -10.56 -9.73 -15.27
CA TYR A 454 -11.09 -8.84 -14.24
C TYR A 454 -10.30 -7.54 -14.07
N GLU A 455 -8.99 -7.63 -13.97
CA GLU A 455 -8.11 -6.49 -13.68
C GLU A 455 -7.99 -5.52 -14.87
N THR A 456 -8.51 -5.90 -16.04
CA THR A 456 -8.51 -5.06 -17.24
C THR A 456 -9.90 -4.52 -17.59
N TRP A 457 -10.97 -5.05 -16.98
CA TRP A 457 -12.34 -4.63 -17.25
C TRP A 457 -12.55 -3.18 -16.78
N ARG A 458 -13.05 -2.33 -17.70
CA ARG A 458 -13.21 -0.91 -17.42
C ARG A 458 -14.21 -0.64 -16.29
N ALA A 459 -13.72 -0.07 -15.20
CA ALA A 459 -14.45 0.36 -14.03
C ALA A 459 -13.59 1.37 -13.27
N LYS A 460 -14.10 1.92 -12.16
CA LYS A 460 -13.26 2.74 -11.24
C LYS A 460 -12.02 1.99 -10.73
N SER A 461 -12.06 0.67 -10.75
CA SER A 461 -10.92 -0.20 -10.39
C SER A 461 -9.96 -0.48 -11.55
N SER A 462 -10.23 -0.06 -12.78
CA SER A 462 -9.33 -0.22 -13.93
C SER A 462 -9.76 0.71 -15.06
N TYR A 463 -9.23 1.92 -15.10
CA TYR A 463 -9.68 2.94 -16.04
C TYR A 463 -8.56 3.65 -16.82
N LEU A 464 -7.31 3.49 -16.42
CA LEU A 464 -6.20 4.12 -17.11
C LEU A 464 -6.05 3.59 -18.55
N GLU A 465 -5.53 4.41 -19.41
CA GLU A 465 -5.19 4.03 -20.80
C GLU A 465 -4.27 2.79 -20.84
N THR A 466 -4.35 2.02 -21.92
CA THR A 466 -3.60 0.76 -22.06
C THR A 466 -2.08 0.94 -21.92
N GLU A 467 -1.54 2.05 -22.39
CA GLU A 467 -0.11 2.38 -22.36
C GLU A 467 0.35 3.01 -21.03
N ALA A 468 -0.51 3.11 -20.01
CA ALA A 468 -0.20 3.80 -18.75
C ALA A 468 1.05 3.23 -18.06
N SER A 469 1.21 1.90 -18.01
CA SER A 469 2.39 1.26 -17.43
C SER A 469 3.69 1.60 -18.15
N VAL A 470 3.66 1.64 -19.49
CA VAL A 470 4.83 2.00 -20.31
C VAL A 470 5.25 3.45 -20.04
N LYS A 471 4.27 4.36 -19.95
CA LYS A 471 4.52 5.78 -19.64
C LYS A 471 5.10 5.96 -18.24
N MET A 472 4.58 5.25 -17.23
CA MET A 472 5.12 5.31 -15.86
C MET A 472 6.56 4.76 -15.81
N VAL A 473 6.86 3.62 -16.45
CA VAL A 473 8.22 3.06 -16.53
C VAL A 473 9.19 4.05 -17.19
N ALA A 474 8.77 4.74 -18.23
CA ALA A 474 9.60 5.77 -18.89
C ALA A 474 9.94 6.92 -17.92
N VAL A 475 8.96 7.41 -17.12
CA VAL A 475 9.21 8.42 -16.11
C VAL A 475 10.19 7.92 -15.04
N PHE A 476 10.07 6.69 -14.58
CA PHE A 476 11.02 6.15 -13.59
C PHE A 476 12.44 6.04 -14.13
N ARG A 477 12.64 5.74 -15.44
CA ARG A 477 13.97 5.79 -16.06
C ARG A 477 14.61 7.17 -15.98
N ASP A 478 13.81 8.23 -16.19
CA ASP A 478 14.30 9.60 -16.04
C ASP A 478 14.65 9.93 -14.58
N LEU A 479 13.79 9.50 -13.63
CA LEU A 479 14.02 9.70 -12.20
C LEU A 479 15.27 8.97 -11.71
N PHE A 480 15.57 7.77 -12.21
CA PHE A 480 16.83 7.06 -11.92
C PHE A 480 18.05 7.87 -12.35
N GLY A 481 18.01 8.48 -13.54
CA GLY A 481 19.09 9.36 -14.02
C GLY A 481 19.33 10.55 -13.09
N GLY A 482 18.24 11.19 -12.64
CA GLY A 482 18.30 12.31 -11.69
C GLY A 482 18.83 11.91 -10.32
N LEU A 483 18.40 10.78 -9.75
CA LEU A 483 18.86 10.30 -8.43
C LEU A 483 20.35 9.89 -8.41
N ARG A 484 20.90 9.43 -9.53
CA ARG A 484 22.33 9.11 -9.61
C ARG A 484 23.23 10.35 -9.52
N GLY A 485 22.73 11.50 -9.97
CA GLY A 485 23.44 12.76 -9.96
C GLY A 485 23.43 13.50 -8.61
N GLN A 486 22.61 13.03 -7.66
CA GLN A 486 22.50 13.55 -6.30
C GLN A 486 23.21 12.60 -5.31
#